data_af0cb16243cb89769650a9f23e93e668
#
_entry.id   af0cb16243cb89769650a9f23e93e668
#
_cell.length_a   1.000
_cell.length_b   1.000
_cell.length_c   1.000
_cell.angle_alpha   90.00
_cell.angle_beta   90.00
_cell.angle_gamma   90.00
#
_symmetry.space_group_name_H-M   'P 1'
#
loop_
_entity.id
_entity.type
_entity.pdbx_description
1 polymer ?
#
loop_
_entity_poly.entity_id
_entity_poly.type
_entity_poly.pdbx_seq_one_letter_code
_entity_poly.pdbx_strand_id
1 'polypeptide(L)'
;IYGSNKYLEKYGMPKTITDLNKHKFISFGKGAPSPVYDPDWALKLGIKDAKKRKTVMKVNSVMGLLLAVEAGVGLAALPEYLVSNSNNVIKVLPNSEGPITEAHFVYPQSLKNTARITAFRNFLFSKIGDWK
;
A
#
# COMPACT_ATOMS: atom_id res chain seq x y z
N ILE A 1 0.95 -4.93 -4.82
CA ILE A 1 2.04 -4.23 -5.53
C ILE A 1 1.43 -3.51 -6.72
N TYR A 2 1.82 -2.26 -6.97
CA TYR A 2 1.23 -1.41 -8.00
C TYR A 2 2.30 -0.71 -8.84
N GLY A 3 1.98 -0.47 -10.11
CA GLY A 3 2.77 0.32 -11.05
C GLY A 3 1.85 1.16 -11.94
N SER A 4 2.32 2.28 -12.46
CA SER A 4 1.54 3.06 -13.43
C SER A 4 1.59 2.45 -14.83
N ASN A 5 0.55 2.71 -15.63
CA ASN A 5 0.50 2.32 -17.06
C ASN A 5 1.79 2.74 -17.78
N LYS A 6 2.18 4.01 -17.64
CA LYS A 6 3.40 4.58 -18.23
C LYS A 6 4.67 3.83 -17.86
N TYR A 7 4.79 3.41 -16.58
CA TYR A 7 5.94 2.64 -16.13
C TYR A 7 5.94 1.24 -16.74
N LEU A 8 4.79 0.56 -16.73
CA LEU A 8 4.64 -0.81 -17.21
C LEU A 8 4.77 -0.91 -18.73
N GLU A 9 4.34 0.08 -19.48
CA GLU A 9 4.58 0.18 -20.94
C GLU A 9 6.09 0.24 -21.25
N LYS A 10 6.85 0.98 -20.44
CA LYS A 10 8.30 1.15 -20.65
C LYS A 10 9.12 -0.05 -20.18
N TYR A 11 8.77 -0.66 -19.04
CA TYR A 11 9.61 -1.68 -18.39
C TYR A 11 9.00 -3.08 -18.43
N GLY A 12 7.80 -3.24 -18.99
CA GLY A 12 7.06 -4.49 -19.07
C GLY A 12 6.23 -4.79 -17.80
N MET A 13 5.25 -5.67 -17.95
CA MET A 13 4.44 -6.19 -16.83
C MET A 13 5.16 -7.38 -16.20
N PRO A 14 5.51 -7.36 -14.91
CA PRO A 14 6.07 -8.52 -14.24
C PRO A 14 5.01 -9.64 -14.15
N LYS A 15 5.36 -10.83 -14.61
CA LYS A 15 4.48 -12.01 -14.62
C LYS A 15 4.79 -12.96 -13.46
N THR A 16 6.00 -12.89 -12.93
CA THR A 16 6.47 -13.72 -11.82
C THR A 16 7.11 -12.87 -10.72
N ILE A 17 7.22 -13.43 -9.53
CA ILE A 17 7.94 -12.79 -8.41
C ILE A 17 9.40 -12.50 -8.79
N THR A 18 10.01 -13.38 -9.59
CA THR A 18 11.40 -13.21 -10.05
C THR A 18 11.55 -12.01 -10.98
N ASP A 19 10.52 -11.70 -11.80
CA ASP A 19 10.57 -10.54 -12.69
C ASP A 19 10.65 -9.22 -11.92
N LEU A 20 10.12 -9.17 -10.70
CA LEU A 20 10.23 -7.99 -9.83
C LEU A 20 11.69 -7.55 -9.60
N ASN A 21 12.66 -8.46 -9.74
CA ASN A 21 14.08 -8.12 -9.55
C ASN A 21 14.63 -7.21 -10.65
N LYS A 22 13.94 -7.12 -11.80
CA LYS A 22 14.29 -6.25 -12.92
C LYS A 22 13.65 -4.87 -12.82
N HIS A 23 12.73 -4.68 -11.87
CA HIS A 23 11.97 -3.46 -11.72
C HIS A 23 12.57 -2.53 -10.65
N LYS A 24 12.30 -1.23 -10.82
CA LYS A 24 12.61 -0.19 -9.86
C LYS A 24 11.54 -0.15 -8.78
N PHE A 25 11.94 -0.03 -7.53
CA PHE A 25 11.01 0.07 -6.40
C PHE A 25 11.10 1.42 -5.72
N ILE A 26 9.95 1.89 -5.23
CA ILE A 26 9.82 3.00 -4.32
C ILE A 26 9.51 2.39 -2.95
N SER A 27 10.22 2.82 -1.91
CA SER A 27 10.05 2.32 -0.55
C SER A 27 9.57 3.39 0.41
N PHE A 28 8.99 2.94 1.52
CA PHE A 28 8.69 3.84 2.63
C PHE A 28 9.98 4.26 3.34
N GLY A 29 10.11 5.56 3.63
CA GLY A 29 11.30 6.12 4.27
C GLY A 29 11.40 5.72 5.75
N LYS A 30 12.63 5.51 6.23
CA LYS A 30 12.89 5.30 7.65
C LYS A 30 12.66 6.60 8.44
N GLY A 31 12.20 6.48 9.69
CA GLY A 31 12.09 7.61 10.62
C GLY A 31 10.71 8.25 10.71
N ALA A 32 9.76 7.87 9.87
CA ALA A 32 8.36 8.22 10.06
C ALA A 32 7.55 6.99 10.51
N PRO A 33 6.60 7.14 11.44
CA PRO A 33 5.66 6.08 11.75
C PRO A 33 4.90 5.67 10.49
N SER A 34 4.94 4.39 10.13
CA SER A 34 4.13 3.89 9.03
C SER A 34 2.74 3.54 9.54
N PRO A 35 1.67 3.98 8.87
CA PRO A 35 0.31 3.54 9.18
C PRO A 35 0.05 2.08 8.76
N VAL A 36 0.98 1.48 8.05
CA VAL A 36 0.87 0.12 7.52
C VAL A 36 1.98 -0.74 8.12
N TYR A 37 1.62 -1.94 8.58
CA TYR A 37 2.62 -2.92 9.00
C TYR A 37 3.46 -3.38 7.80
N ASP A 38 4.79 -3.40 7.95
CA ASP A 38 5.77 -3.74 6.91
C ASP A 38 5.47 -3.14 5.51
N PRO A 39 5.51 -1.82 5.35
CA PRO A 39 5.19 -1.16 4.07
C PRO A 39 6.15 -1.56 2.94
N ASP A 40 7.29 -2.12 3.29
CA ASP A 40 8.34 -2.55 2.36
C ASP A 40 8.34 -4.07 2.08
N TRP A 41 7.26 -4.79 2.42
CA TRP A 41 7.16 -6.24 2.22
C TRP A 41 7.48 -6.69 0.78
N ALA A 42 7.06 -5.89 -0.22
CA ALA A 42 7.29 -6.18 -1.63
C ALA A 42 8.80 -6.22 -1.99
N LEU A 43 9.65 -5.52 -1.23
CA LEU A 43 11.09 -5.56 -1.43
C LEU A 43 11.73 -6.89 -1.01
N LYS A 44 11.03 -7.66 -0.19
CA LYS A 44 11.51 -8.93 0.37
C LYS A 44 10.83 -10.14 -0.30
N LEU A 45 9.72 -9.91 -1.01
CA LEU A 45 8.89 -10.97 -1.58
C LEU A 45 9.70 -11.92 -2.48
N GLY A 46 9.74 -13.21 -2.12
CA GLY A 46 10.45 -14.25 -2.88
C GLY A 46 11.97 -14.16 -2.83
N ILE A 47 12.55 -13.36 -1.93
CA ILE A 47 14.00 -13.26 -1.72
C ILE A 47 14.37 -14.02 -0.45
N LYS A 48 15.20 -15.06 -0.57
CA LYS A 48 15.64 -15.90 0.59
C LYS A 48 16.73 -15.24 1.43
N ASP A 49 17.57 -14.41 0.82
CA ASP A 49 18.67 -13.73 1.50
C ASP A 49 18.23 -12.35 2.00
N ALA A 50 19.00 -11.79 2.95
CA ALA A 50 18.76 -10.46 3.49
C ALA A 50 18.88 -9.29 2.47
N LYS A 51 19.16 -9.61 1.21
CA LYS A 51 19.17 -8.65 0.11
C LYS A 51 17.73 -8.22 -0.20
N LYS A 52 17.49 -6.93 -0.11
CA LYS A 52 16.24 -6.31 -0.58
C LYS A 52 16.41 -5.86 -2.03
N ARG A 53 15.28 -5.77 -2.75
CA ARG A 53 15.29 -5.15 -4.09
C ARG A 53 15.79 -3.71 -4.00
N LYS A 54 16.47 -3.27 -5.07
CA LYS A 54 16.99 -1.90 -5.15
C LYS A 54 15.86 -0.89 -5.19
N THR A 55 15.87 0.05 -4.26
CA THR A 55 14.95 1.20 -4.25
C THR A 55 15.58 2.38 -4.95
N VAL A 56 14.79 3.08 -5.77
CA VAL A 56 15.23 4.29 -6.49
C VAL A 56 14.76 5.57 -5.81
N MET A 57 13.73 5.46 -4.97
CA MET A 57 13.17 6.59 -4.23
C MET A 57 12.64 6.11 -2.88
N LYS A 58 12.71 6.98 -1.87
CA LYS A 58 12.12 6.75 -0.55
C LYS A 58 11.23 7.93 -0.20
N VAL A 59 10.03 7.65 0.27
CA VAL A 59 9.06 8.66 0.72
C VAL A 59 8.47 8.24 2.07
N ASN A 60 8.12 9.18 2.90
CA ASN A 60 7.59 8.95 4.25
C ASN A 60 6.06 9.17 4.35
N SER A 61 5.38 9.10 3.22
CA SER A 61 3.93 9.28 3.12
C SER A 61 3.35 8.24 2.16
N VAL A 62 2.25 7.60 2.55
CA VAL A 62 1.55 6.62 1.70
C VAL A 62 0.97 7.30 0.45
N MET A 63 0.47 8.53 0.60
CA MET A 63 0.05 9.35 -0.54
C MET A 63 1.22 9.71 -1.45
N GLY A 64 2.38 10.02 -0.87
CA GLY A 64 3.61 10.26 -1.64
C GLY A 64 4.07 9.02 -2.42
N LEU A 65 3.88 7.80 -1.87
CA LEU A 65 4.11 6.56 -2.62
C LEU A 65 3.19 6.46 -3.84
N LEU A 66 1.87 6.71 -3.66
CA LEU A 66 0.92 6.69 -4.76
C LEU A 66 1.31 7.67 -5.88
N LEU A 67 1.56 8.95 -5.52
CA LEU A 67 1.95 9.98 -6.49
C LEU A 67 3.24 9.61 -7.24
N ALA A 68 4.23 9.02 -6.56
CA ALA A 68 5.47 8.59 -7.21
C ALA A 68 5.24 7.40 -8.15
N VAL A 69 4.34 6.47 -7.81
CA VAL A 69 3.92 5.37 -8.70
C VAL A 69 3.20 5.94 -9.93
N GLU A 70 2.23 6.83 -9.76
CA GLU A 70 1.50 7.48 -10.86
C GLU A 70 2.42 8.26 -11.79
N ALA A 71 3.44 8.92 -11.23
CA ALA A 71 4.49 9.59 -12.02
C ALA A 71 5.40 8.63 -12.81
N GLY A 72 5.27 7.31 -12.61
CA GLY A 72 6.06 6.30 -13.33
C GLY A 72 7.49 6.13 -12.81
N VAL A 73 7.76 6.46 -11.56
CA VAL A 73 9.10 6.32 -10.95
C VAL A 73 9.46 4.85 -10.72
N GLY A 74 8.48 4.01 -10.37
CA GLY A 74 8.70 2.59 -10.09
C GLY A 74 7.46 1.89 -9.55
N LEU A 75 7.66 0.68 -9.05
CA LEU A 75 6.65 -0.11 -8.36
C LEU A 75 6.66 0.21 -6.85
N ALA A 76 5.51 0.12 -6.20
CA ALA A 76 5.41 0.19 -4.74
C ALA A 76 4.32 -0.75 -4.20
N ALA A 77 4.44 -1.13 -2.92
CA ALA A 77 3.34 -1.67 -2.15
C ALA A 77 2.43 -0.53 -1.71
N LEU A 78 1.16 -0.57 -2.08
CA LEU A 78 0.16 0.42 -1.72
C LEU A 78 -1.05 -0.27 -1.08
N PRO A 79 -1.70 0.35 -0.09
CA PRO A 79 -2.98 -0.12 0.42
C PRO A 79 -4.06 -0.08 -0.67
N GLU A 80 -4.91 -1.09 -0.72
CA GLU A 80 -5.92 -1.22 -1.76
C GLU A 80 -6.93 -0.08 -1.76
N TYR A 81 -7.35 0.38 -0.59
CA TYR A 81 -8.25 1.53 -0.43
C TYR A 81 -7.72 2.84 -1.05
N LEU A 82 -6.40 2.98 -1.13
CA LEU A 82 -5.78 4.20 -1.66
C LEU A 82 -5.81 4.23 -3.19
N VAL A 83 -5.76 3.07 -3.82
CA VAL A 83 -5.69 2.94 -5.28
C VAL A 83 -7.05 2.73 -5.94
N SER A 84 -8.10 2.46 -5.15
CA SER A 84 -9.47 2.20 -5.66
C SER A 84 -10.02 3.34 -6.53
N ASN A 85 -9.58 4.58 -6.31
CA ASN A 85 -10.00 5.75 -7.06
C ASN A 85 -8.98 6.22 -8.12
N SER A 86 -7.87 5.49 -8.30
CA SER A 86 -6.85 5.84 -9.29
C SER A 86 -7.00 5.00 -10.55
N ASN A 87 -7.21 5.65 -11.68
CA ASN A 87 -7.26 5.01 -13.00
C ASN A 87 -5.86 4.83 -13.64
N ASN A 88 -4.82 5.35 -12.99
CA ASN A 88 -3.48 5.42 -13.56
C ASN A 88 -2.53 4.34 -13.04
N VAL A 89 -2.97 3.53 -12.08
CA VAL A 89 -2.16 2.46 -11.49
C VAL A 89 -2.81 1.09 -11.68
N ILE A 90 -1.97 0.10 -11.94
CA ILE A 90 -2.36 -1.29 -12.16
C ILE A 90 -1.74 -2.16 -11.08
N LYS A 91 -2.53 -3.08 -10.53
CA LYS A 91 -2.05 -4.13 -9.62
C LYS A 91 -1.19 -5.12 -10.41
N VAL A 92 0.07 -5.24 -10.04
CA VAL A 92 0.98 -6.24 -10.60
C VAL A 92 1.03 -7.46 -9.71
N LEU A 93 1.11 -8.65 -10.30
CA LEU A 93 1.05 -9.93 -9.59
C LEU A 93 -0.18 -10.01 -8.66
N PRO A 94 -1.40 -9.99 -9.20
CA PRO A 94 -2.64 -9.87 -8.41
C PRO A 94 -2.81 -10.95 -7.34
N ASN A 95 -2.19 -12.13 -7.54
CA ASN A 95 -2.19 -13.24 -6.58
C ASN A 95 -1.14 -13.09 -5.46
N SER A 96 -0.36 -12.02 -5.46
CA SER A 96 0.58 -11.72 -4.36
C SER A 96 -0.12 -10.92 -3.30
N GLU A 97 -0.37 -11.55 -2.16
CA GLU A 97 -0.97 -10.89 -1.00
C GLU A 97 0.08 -10.21 -0.15
N GLY A 98 -0.21 -8.98 0.27
CA GLY A 98 0.58 -8.23 1.24
C GLY A 98 0.09 -8.47 2.67
N PRO A 99 0.77 -7.86 3.66
CA PRO A 99 0.31 -7.93 5.03
C PRO A 99 -1.06 -7.29 5.19
N ILE A 100 -1.91 -7.93 6.00
CA ILE A 100 -3.20 -7.39 6.40
C ILE A 100 -2.96 -6.29 7.43
N THR A 101 -3.60 -5.16 7.26
CA THR A 101 -3.58 -4.05 8.23
C THR A 101 -4.94 -3.98 8.92
N GLU A 102 -4.91 -4.09 10.24
CA GLU A 102 -6.11 -3.93 11.06
C GLU A 102 -6.29 -2.45 11.43
N ALA A 103 -7.51 -1.94 11.29
CA ALA A 103 -7.90 -0.63 11.75
C ALA A 103 -8.76 -0.74 13.01
N HIS A 104 -8.42 0.02 14.06
CA HIS A 104 -9.13 0.00 15.33
C HIS A 104 -9.78 1.36 15.61
N PHE A 105 -11.08 1.33 15.91
CA PHE A 105 -11.79 2.50 16.45
C PHE A 105 -11.65 2.50 17.97
N VAL A 106 -10.80 3.37 18.50
CA VAL A 106 -10.47 3.44 19.93
C VAL A 106 -11.11 4.68 20.56
N TYR A 107 -11.69 4.50 21.72
CA TYR A 107 -12.30 5.58 22.53
C TYR A 107 -12.20 5.28 24.03
N PRO A 108 -12.22 6.29 24.92
CA PRO A 108 -12.22 6.09 26.35
C PRO A 108 -13.43 5.27 26.83
N GLN A 109 -13.21 4.39 27.80
CA GLN A 109 -14.26 3.52 28.36
C GLN A 109 -15.48 4.35 28.88
N SER A 110 -15.22 5.53 29.45
CA SER A 110 -16.26 6.44 29.93
C SER A 110 -17.20 6.96 28.85
N LEU A 111 -16.81 6.91 27.58
CA LEU A 111 -17.60 7.37 26.44
C LEU A 111 -18.35 6.24 25.71
N LYS A 112 -18.15 4.97 26.11
CA LYS A 112 -18.68 3.79 25.41
C LYS A 112 -20.18 3.88 25.10
N ASN A 113 -20.99 4.43 26.01
CA ASN A 113 -22.44 4.46 25.88
C ASN A 113 -22.98 5.85 25.49
N THR A 114 -22.11 6.76 25.05
CA THR A 114 -22.56 8.09 24.58
C THR A 114 -23.15 8.03 23.18
N ALA A 115 -24.23 8.78 22.96
CA ALA A 115 -24.91 8.81 21.65
C ALA A 115 -23.96 9.19 20.50
N ARG A 116 -23.04 10.14 20.72
CA ARG A 116 -22.06 10.59 19.71
C ARG A 116 -21.09 9.48 19.30
N ILE A 117 -20.57 8.69 20.25
CA ILE A 117 -19.67 7.56 19.93
C ILE A 117 -20.44 6.48 19.20
N THR A 118 -21.66 6.16 19.63
CA THR A 118 -22.53 5.18 18.98
C THR A 118 -22.85 5.62 17.54
N ALA A 119 -23.27 6.86 17.33
CA ALA A 119 -23.58 7.38 16.01
C ALA A 119 -22.35 7.36 15.07
N PHE A 120 -21.19 7.83 15.55
CA PHE A 120 -19.97 7.85 14.75
C PHE A 120 -19.48 6.43 14.44
N ARG A 121 -19.50 5.52 15.41
CA ARG A 121 -19.18 4.12 15.19
C ARG A 121 -20.08 3.49 14.11
N ASN A 122 -21.39 3.67 14.22
CA ASN A 122 -22.34 3.11 13.24
C ASN A 122 -22.10 3.70 11.84
N PHE A 123 -21.81 5.00 11.76
CA PHE A 123 -21.43 5.64 10.50
C PHE A 123 -20.15 5.02 9.90
N LEU A 124 -19.09 4.84 10.70
CA LEU A 124 -17.88 4.19 10.23
C LEU A 124 -18.14 2.78 9.72
N PHE A 125 -18.86 1.96 10.47
CA PHE A 125 -19.20 0.59 10.04
C PHE A 125 -20.05 0.55 8.77
N SER A 126 -20.95 1.52 8.58
CA SER A 126 -21.72 1.61 7.33
C SER A 126 -20.85 1.93 6.11
N LYS A 127 -19.71 2.63 6.32
CA LYS A 127 -18.77 3.00 5.25
C LYS A 127 -17.71 1.95 4.96
N ILE A 128 -17.31 1.17 5.98
CA ILE A 128 -16.31 0.10 5.80
C ILE A 128 -16.79 -1.00 4.83
N GLY A 129 -18.11 -1.27 4.77
CA GLY A 129 -18.70 -2.19 3.81
C GLY A 129 -18.47 -1.82 2.34
N ASP A 130 -18.23 -0.54 2.07
CA ASP A 130 -17.95 0.01 0.74
C ASP A 130 -16.45 -0.07 0.36
N TRP A 131 -15.58 -0.54 1.27
CA TRP A 131 -14.13 -0.63 1.10
C TRP A 131 -13.66 -2.01 0.63
N LYS A 132 -14.41 -2.60 -0.29
CA LYS A 132 -14.02 -3.86 -0.95
C LYS A 132 -13.23 -3.60 -2.22
#